data_8eb1466cb4b42ec4c39dccbc92da7a55
#
_entry.id   8eb1466cb4b42ec4c39dccbc92da7a55
#
_cell.length_a   1.000
_cell.length_b   1.000
_cell.length_c   1.000
_cell.angle_alpha   90.00
_cell.angle_beta   90.00
_cell.angle_gamma   90.00
#
_symmetry.space_group_name_H-M   'P 1'
#
loop_
_entity.id
_entity.type
_entity.pdbx_description
1 polymer ?
#
loop_
_entity_poly.entity_id
_entity_poly.type
_entity_poly.pdbx_seq_one_letter_code
_entity_poly.pdbx_strand_id
1 'polypeptide(L)'
;VSDYMRFCQMMLNKGKVGNKIIVSKNIVKYMTSNHLGKNINRDTPYYLPGQGYGFGLGFAVRENTGISPWPGSKGEYFWAGYAGTYFWIDPKEELIVVSMTQSVTNRNHFRMLLRNLVYQAIIN
;
A
#
# COMPACT_ATOMS: atom_id res chain seq x y z
N VAL A 1 -7.49 14.22 4.31
CA VAL A 1 -6.26 13.84 3.58
C VAL A 1 -5.03 14.12 4.43
N SER A 2 -4.87 15.33 4.96
CA SER A 2 -3.64 15.78 5.66
C SER A 2 -3.20 14.88 6.81
N ASP A 3 -4.12 14.47 7.68
CA ASP A 3 -3.78 13.61 8.83
C ASP A 3 -3.39 12.20 8.39
N TYR A 4 -4.05 11.68 7.36
CA TYR A 4 -3.70 10.39 6.80
C TYR A 4 -2.33 10.43 6.10
N MET A 5 -2.01 11.53 5.42
CA MET A 5 -0.68 11.76 4.83
C MET A 5 0.41 11.79 5.91
N ARG A 6 0.16 12.40 7.08
CA ARG A 6 1.10 12.38 8.22
C ARG A 6 1.34 10.98 8.74
N PHE A 7 0.27 10.16 8.82
CA PHE A 7 0.42 8.75 9.17
C PHE A 7 1.28 8.01 8.15
N CYS A 8 1.00 8.16 6.86
CA CYS A 8 1.79 7.54 5.79
C CYS A 8 3.25 8.00 5.82
N GLN A 9 3.50 9.30 6.07
CA GLN A 9 4.86 9.83 6.22
C GLN A 9 5.60 9.23 7.41
N MET A 10 4.91 9.06 8.55
CA MET A 10 5.46 8.38 9.72
C MET A 10 5.85 6.93 9.35
N MET A 11 5.01 6.21 8.64
CA MET A 11 5.28 4.84 8.22
C MET A 11 6.48 4.77 7.26
N LEU A 12 6.54 5.66 6.25
CA LEU A 12 7.68 5.77 5.33
C LEU A 12 8.98 6.10 6.08
N ASN A 13 8.92 6.98 7.06
CA ASN A 13 10.04 7.37 7.93
C ASN A 13 10.35 6.32 9.01
N LYS A 14 9.86 5.07 8.84
CA LYS A 14 10.14 3.95 9.76
C LYS A 14 9.72 4.25 11.21
N GLY A 15 8.56 4.90 11.34
CA GLY A 15 7.91 5.18 12.62
C GLY A 15 8.25 6.51 13.26
N LYS A 16 8.90 7.43 12.54
CA LYS A 16 9.30 8.75 13.05
C LYS A 16 8.43 9.89 12.51
N VAL A 17 8.18 10.86 13.36
CA VAL A 17 7.62 12.17 13.02
C VAL A 17 8.59 13.25 13.51
N GLY A 18 9.30 13.89 12.58
CA GLY A 18 10.44 14.74 12.95
C GLY A 18 11.46 13.96 13.79
N ASN A 19 11.80 14.47 14.95
CA ASN A 19 12.76 13.83 15.88
C ASN A 19 12.11 12.85 16.87
N LYS A 20 10.76 12.69 16.82
CA LYS A 20 10.05 11.81 17.74
C LYS A 20 9.83 10.42 17.12
N ILE A 21 10.09 9.39 17.89
CA ILE A 21 9.75 8.01 17.56
C ILE A 21 8.34 7.74 18.09
N ILE A 22 7.39 7.50 17.18
CA ILE A 22 6.00 7.14 17.51
C ILE A 22 5.86 5.62 17.58
N VAL A 23 6.49 4.92 16.60
CA VAL A 23 6.54 3.47 16.52
C VAL A 23 7.98 3.06 16.21
N SER A 24 8.47 2.00 16.83
CA SER A 24 9.85 1.58 16.53
C SER A 24 9.98 1.06 15.10
N LYS A 25 11.16 1.23 14.50
CA LYS A 25 11.50 0.73 13.17
C LYS A 25 11.19 -0.77 13.01
N ASN A 26 11.45 -1.55 14.05
CA ASN A 26 11.22 -3.00 14.05
C ASN A 26 9.72 -3.33 14.02
N ILE A 27 8.90 -2.54 14.71
CA ILE A 27 7.44 -2.70 14.67
C ILE A 27 6.89 -2.30 13.30
N VAL A 28 7.35 -1.20 12.70
CA VAL A 28 6.94 -0.85 11.32
C VAL A 28 7.30 -1.98 10.36
N LYS A 29 8.52 -2.52 10.43
CA LYS A 29 8.94 -3.67 9.63
C LYS A 29 8.04 -4.89 9.86
N TYR A 30 7.69 -5.17 11.10
CA TYR A 30 6.78 -6.27 11.45
C TYR A 30 5.39 -6.05 10.87
N MET A 31 4.82 -4.84 11.03
CA MET A 31 3.50 -4.47 10.48
C MET A 31 3.43 -4.61 8.95
N THR A 32 4.52 -4.29 8.26
CA THR A 32 4.61 -4.32 6.78
C THR A 32 5.25 -5.60 6.25
N SER A 33 5.31 -6.67 7.04
CA SER A 33 5.70 -8.01 6.61
C SER A 33 4.46 -8.86 6.31
N ASN A 34 4.62 -9.87 5.45
CA ASN A 34 3.53 -10.82 5.21
C ASN A 34 3.37 -11.77 6.40
N HIS A 35 2.18 -11.80 6.96
CA HIS A 35 1.79 -12.67 8.08
C HIS A 35 0.89 -13.84 7.67
N LEU A 36 0.54 -13.96 6.39
CA LEU A 36 -0.31 -15.05 5.91
C LEU A 36 0.43 -16.36 5.86
N GLY A 37 -0.22 -17.40 6.35
CA GLY A 37 0.28 -18.77 6.24
C GLY A 37 0.29 -19.28 4.78
N LYS A 38 1.06 -20.36 4.55
CA LYS A 38 1.20 -20.98 3.22
C LYS A 38 -0.10 -21.56 2.66
N ASN A 39 -1.06 -21.86 3.53
CA ASN A 39 -2.32 -22.51 3.16
C ASN A 39 -3.44 -21.54 2.75
N ILE A 40 -3.16 -20.23 2.74
CA ILE A 40 -4.14 -19.24 2.29
C ILE A 40 -4.18 -19.25 0.77
N ASN A 41 -5.35 -19.59 0.23
CA ASN A 41 -5.59 -19.49 -1.21
C ASN A 41 -5.69 -18.00 -1.62
N ARG A 42 -4.72 -17.54 -2.39
CA ARG A 42 -4.63 -16.15 -2.89
C ARG A 42 -5.13 -16.02 -4.33
N ASP A 43 -5.40 -17.14 -5.00
CA ASP A 43 -5.88 -17.20 -6.39
C ASP A 43 -7.41 -17.21 -6.46
N THR A 44 -8.03 -16.34 -5.69
CA THR A 44 -9.48 -16.20 -5.67
C THR A 44 -9.88 -14.74 -5.84
N PRO A 45 -11.05 -14.46 -6.47
CA PRO A 45 -11.56 -13.09 -6.58
C PRO A 45 -11.92 -12.47 -5.23
N TYR A 46 -12.00 -13.27 -4.18
CA TYR A 46 -12.27 -12.82 -2.80
C TYR A 46 -11.01 -12.44 -2.04
N TYR A 47 -9.82 -12.70 -2.58
CA TYR A 47 -8.57 -12.24 -1.99
C TYR A 47 -8.35 -10.78 -2.33
N LEU A 48 -8.82 -9.89 -1.45
CA LEU A 48 -8.86 -8.44 -1.68
C LEU A 48 -7.49 -7.79 -1.97
N PRO A 49 -6.36 -8.24 -1.37
CA PRO A 49 -5.04 -7.70 -1.71
C PRO A 49 -4.66 -7.91 -3.17
N GLY A 50 -5.14 -8.98 -3.80
CA GLY A 50 -4.81 -9.35 -5.16
C GLY A 50 -3.52 -10.17 -5.32
N GLN A 51 -3.28 -10.65 -6.52
CA GLN A 51 -2.10 -11.45 -6.83
C GLN A 51 -0.80 -10.69 -6.61
N GLY A 52 0.22 -11.38 -6.13
CA GLY A 52 1.53 -10.81 -5.83
C GLY A 52 1.64 -10.10 -4.46
N TYR A 53 0.55 -10.11 -3.69
CA TYR A 53 0.53 -9.50 -2.35
C TYR A 53 0.36 -10.55 -1.25
N GLY A 54 1.02 -10.31 -0.12
CA GLY A 54 0.68 -10.86 1.19
C GLY A 54 -0.15 -9.88 2.00
N PHE A 55 -0.32 -10.15 3.28
CA PHE A 55 -1.03 -9.26 4.20
C PHE A 55 -0.26 -9.11 5.51
N GLY A 56 0.00 -7.87 5.89
CA GLY A 56 0.62 -7.49 7.14
C GLY A 56 -0.43 -7.15 8.20
N LEU A 57 -0.09 -6.24 9.10
CA LEU A 57 -1.02 -5.76 10.11
C LEU A 57 -1.74 -4.50 9.59
N GLY A 58 -2.85 -4.72 8.89
CA GLY A 58 -3.68 -3.65 8.29
C GLY A 58 -3.24 -3.19 6.89
N PHE A 59 -2.28 -3.87 6.26
CA PHE A 59 -1.79 -3.54 4.92
C PHE A 59 -1.68 -4.79 4.04
N ALA A 60 -2.07 -4.67 2.79
CA ALA A 60 -1.57 -5.55 1.75
C ALA A 60 -0.11 -5.20 1.45
N VAL A 61 0.76 -6.19 1.37
CA VAL A 61 2.21 -5.99 1.19
C VAL A 61 2.66 -6.71 -0.07
N ARG A 62 3.29 -5.99 -1.00
CA ARG A 62 3.76 -6.58 -2.26
C ARG A 62 4.96 -7.49 -2.04
N GLU A 63 4.81 -8.74 -2.40
CA GLU A 63 5.87 -9.76 -2.38
C GLU A 63 6.54 -9.92 -3.73
N ASN A 64 5.76 -9.80 -4.83
CA ASN A 64 6.22 -10.01 -6.20
C ASN A 64 5.78 -8.87 -7.11
N THR A 65 6.68 -8.37 -7.94
CA THR A 65 6.40 -7.26 -8.86
C THR A 65 5.73 -7.69 -10.16
N GLY A 66 6.10 -8.84 -10.71
CA GLY A 66 5.65 -9.30 -12.02
C GLY A 66 4.28 -10.00 -12.05
N ILE A 67 3.72 -10.37 -10.89
CA ILE A 67 2.44 -11.07 -10.79
C ILE A 67 1.27 -10.08 -10.67
N SER A 68 1.49 -8.96 -10.00
CA SER A 68 0.47 -7.93 -9.85
C SER A 68 0.16 -7.24 -11.18
N PRO A 69 -1.12 -6.98 -11.51
CA PRO A 69 -1.51 -6.33 -12.76
C PRO A 69 -1.21 -4.82 -12.81
N TRP A 70 -0.70 -4.23 -11.75
CA TRP A 70 -0.35 -2.81 -11.68
C TRP A 70 1.07 -2.55 -11.22
N PRO A 71 1.66 -1.38 -11.56
CA PRO A 71 3.02 -1.03 -11.20
C PRO A 71 3.20 -0.87 -9.69
N GLY A 72 4.43 -1.00 -9.24
CA GLY A 72 4.87 -0.85 -7.85
C GLY A 72 6.09 -1.67 -7.54
N SER A 73 6.74 -1.37 -6.43
CA SER A 73 7.97 -2.03 -5.99
C SER A 73 7.69 -3.15 -4.98
N LYS A 74 8.56 -4.15 -4.96
CA LYS A 74 8.54 -5.14 -3.87
C LYS A 74 8.72 -4.44 -2.53
N GLY A 75 7.84 -4.75 -1.57
CA GLY A 75 7.82 -4.14 -0.25
C GLY A 75 6.92 -2.90 -0.14
N GLU A 76 6.30 -2.43 -1.23
CA GLU A 76 5.23 -1.46 -1.10
C GLU A 76 4.06 -2.04 -0.31
N TYR A 77 3.29 -1.18 0.33
CA TYR A 77 2.10 -1.60 1.07
C TYR A 77 0.97 -0.59 0.93
N PHE A 78 -0.25 -1.10 0.94
CA PHE A 78 -1.44 -0.31 0.70
C PHE A 78 -2.65 -0.86 1.45
N TRP A 79 -3.70 -0.06 1.52
CA TRP A 79 -5.05 -0.53 1.74
C TRP A 79 -6.06 0.40 1.07
N ALA A 80 -7.33 -0.02 1.11
CA ALA A 80 -8.38 0.67 0.36
C ALA A 80 -9.73 0.58 1.09
N GLY A 81 -10.54 1.62 0.97
CA GLY A 81 -11.88 1.67 1.53
C GLY A 81 -12.95 1.23 0.51
N TYR A 82 -14.06 0.68 1.01
CA TYR A 82 -15.19 0.25 0.18
C TYR A 82 -15.77 1.40 -0.67
N ALA A 83 -15.84 2.60 -0.10
CA ALA A 83 -16.39 3.77 -0.78
C ALA A 83 -15.45 4.42 -1.82
N GLY A 84 -14.21 3.95 -1.96
CA GLY A 84 -13.28 4.45 -3.00
C GLY A 84 -11.98 5.04 -2.47
N THR A 85 -11.85 5.31 -1.17
CA THR A 85 -10.59 5.78 -0.59
C THR A 85 -9.46 4.79 -0.86
N TYR A 86 -8.25 5.31 -1.05
CA TYR A 86 -7.09 4.49 -1.38
C TYR A 86 -5.81 5.18 -0.94
N PHE A 87 -4.86 4.40 -0.47
CA PHE A 87 -3.49 4.88 -0.25
C PHE A 87 -2.49 3.77 -0.53
N TRP A 88 -1.28 4.15 -0.90
CA TRP A 88 -0.12 3.26 -0.85
C TRP A 88 1.13 4.01 -0.47
N ILE A 89 2.07 3.26 0.05
CA ILE A 89 3.41 3.72 0.41
C ILE A 89 4.39 2.78 -0.29
N ASP A 90 5.27 3.34 -1.09
CA ASP A 90 6.37 2.61 -1.75
C ASP A 90 7.70 3.10 -1.20
N PRO A 91 8.29 2.35 -0.22
CA PRO A 91 9.54 2.78 0.39
C PRO A 91 10.74 2.79 -0.55
N LYS A 92 10.69 2.02 -1.65
CA LYS A 92 11.77 1.99 -2.63
C LYS A 92 11.80 3.26 -3.47
N GLU A 93 10.64 3.77 -3.84
CA GLU A 93 10.47 5.00 -4.61
C GLU A 93 10.32 6.24 -3.71
N GLU A 94 10.42 6.07 -2.37
CA GLU A 94 10.15 7.13 -1.37
C GLU A 94 8.80 7.84 -1.59
N LEU A 95 7.81 7.07 -2.05
CA LEU A 95 6.53 7.56 -2.55
C LEU A 95 5.40 7.31 -1.54
N ILE A 96 4.57 8.32 -1.38
CA ILE A 96 3.27 8.22 -0.69
C ILE A 96 2.20 8.75 -1.61
N VAL A 97 1.10 8.01 -1.74
CA VAL A 97 -0.10 8.50 -2.40
C VAL A 97 -1.32 8.25 -1.53
N VAL A 98 -2.16 9.27 -1.40
CA VAL A 98 -3.44 9.21 -0.69
C VAL A 98 -4.52 9.79 -1.58
N SER A 99 -5.56 9.00 -1.85
CA SER A 99 -6.71 9.39 -2.66
C SER A 99 -8.00 9.22 -1.85
N MET A 100 -8.78 10.29 -1.76
CA MET A 100 -10.04 10.34 -1.02
C MET A 100 -11.19 10.58 -2.01
N THR A 101 -11.51 9.55 -2.79
CA THR A 101 -12.65 9.57 -3.71
C THR A 101 -13.87 8.90 -3.09
N GLN A 102 -15.05 9.32 -3.52
CA GLN A 102 -16.34 8.71 -3.17
C GLN A 102 -16.94 8.09 -4.42
N SER A 103 -16.69 6.80 -4.65
CA SER A 103 -17.20 6.08 -5.82
C SER A 103 -17.19 4.57 -5.58
N VAL A 104 -18.31 4.02 -5.19
CA VAL A 104 -18.43 2.57 -4.93
C VAL A 104 -18.27 1.74 -6.20
N THR A 105 -18.91 2.14 -7.29
CA THR A 105 -18.95 1.38 -8.55
C THR A 105 -17.65 1.44 -9.33
N ASN A 106 -17.01 2.62 -9.40
CA ASN A 106 -15.81 2.85 -10.23
C ASN A 106 -14.51 2.86 -9.44
N ARG A 107 -14.53 2.52 -8.13
CA ARG A 107 -13.35 2.60 -7.27
C ARG A 107 -12.13 1.86 -7.80
N ASN A 108 -12.31 0.68 -8.37
CA ASN A 108 -11.19 -0.12 -8.88
C ASN A 108 -10.59 0.50 -10.14
N HIS A 109 -11.42 1.04 -11.02
CA HIS A 109 -10.97 1.76 -12.21
C HIS A 109 -10.11 3.00 -11.81
N PHE A 110 -10.62 3.82 -10.88
CA PHE A 110 -9.88 5.00 -10.42
C PHE A 110 -8.57 4.66 -9.72
N ARG A 111 -8.54 3.61 -8.91
CA ARG A 111 -7.30 3.15 -8.24
C ARG A 111 -6.24 2.71 -9.25
N MET A 112 -6.66 1.93 -10.24
CA MET A 112 -5.77 1.43 -11.28
C MET A 112 -5.24 2.58 -12.16
N LEU A 113 -6.12 3.47 -12.59
CA LEU A 113 -5.75 4.64 -13.38
C LEU A 113 -4.77 5.55 -12.63
N LEU A 114 -5.11 5.91 -11.38
CA LEU A 114 -4.26 6.73 -10.52
C LEU A 114 -2.87 6.12 -10.35
N ARG A 115 -2.80 4.82 -10.08
CA ARG A 115 -1.53 4.14 -9.88
C ARG A 115 -0.66 4.17 -11.14
N ASN A 116 -1.23 3.88 -12.30
CA ASN A 116 -0.52 3.93 -13.58
C ASN A 116 0.02 5.34 -13.87
N LEU A 117 -0.80 6.39 -13.67
CA LEU A 117 -0.40 7.77 -13.91
C LEU A 117 0.72 8.22 -12.96
N VAL A 118 0.65 7.84 -11.68
CA VAL A 118 1.67 8.21 -10.70
C VAL A 118 3.01 7.53 -11.03
N TYR A 119 3.03 6.22 -11.27
CA TYR A 119 4.29 5.53 -11.59
C TYR A 119 4.86 5.96 -12.95
N GLN A 120 4.02 6.31 -13.92
CA GLN A 120 4.46 6.87 -15.19
C GLN A 120 5.13 8.25 -15.03
N ALA A 121 4.76 9.01 -14.01
CA ALA A 121 5.32 10.32 -13.74
C ALA A 121 6.67 10.29 -12.98
N ILE A 122 7.09 9.12 -12.48
CA ILE A 122 8.39 8.96 -11.83
C ILE A 122 9.46 8.95 -12.92
N ILE A 123 10.29 9.99 -12.95
CA ILE A 123 11.41 10.12 -13.86
C ILE A 123 12.68 9.96 -13.01
N ASN A 124 13.40 8.88 -13.21
CA ASN A 124 14.68 8.59 -12.55
C ASN A 124 15.84 9.06 -13.43
#